data_d29a2f7f546e924cbff6f10c2ddb9dbd
#
_entry.id   d29a2f7f546e924cbff6f10c2ddb9dbd
#
_cell.length_a   1.000
_cell.length_b   1.000
_cell.length_c   1.000
_cell.angle_alpha   90.00
_cell.angle_beta   90.00
_cell.angle_gamma   90.00
#
_symmetry.space_group_name_H-M   'P 1'
#
loop_
_entity.id
_entity.type
_entity.pdbx_description
1 polymer ?
#
loop_
_entity_poly.entity_id
_entity_poly.type
_entity_poly.pdbx_seq_one_letter_code
_entity_poly.pdbx_strand_id
1 'polypeptide(L)'
;RAVLPVEETVKHWLASPRSAVKFLIHAATLDTSSLGARRTLTMPGVAATVADQIAALRRAAGAEAVDLIDRRRDEVIEGIVAGWPKSFTPDRATQLGFSAETSVDELIEVYLAEDAPAAQGD
;
A
#
# COMPACT_ATOMS: atom_id res chain seq x y z
N ARG A 1 14.37 -9.47 11.89
CA ARG A 1 14.68 -9.77 10.48
C ARG A 1 13.40 -10.10 9.73
N ALA A 2 13.26 -9.59 8.50
CA ALA A 2 12.18 -9.90 7.57
C ALA A 2 12.74 -10.66 6.38
N VAL A 3 12.00 -11.66 5.88
CA VAL A 3 12.36 -12.37 4.64
C VAL A 3 11.65 -11.71 3.48
N LEU A 4 12.40 -11.35 2.42
CA LEU A 4 11.86 -10.91 1.15
C LEU A 4 11.84 -12.11 0.19
N PRO A 5 10.66 -12.70 -0.07
CA PRO A 5 10.55 -13.93 -0.85
C PRO A 5 10.38 -13.70 -2.36
N VAL A 6 10.33 -12.44 -2.80
CA VAL A 6 10.11 -12.04 -4.19
C VAL A 6 11.19 -11.09 -4.69
N GLU A 7 11.28 -10.90 -5.99
CA GLU A 7 12.20 -9.91 -6.57
C GLU A 7 11.78 -8.47 -6.25
N GLU A 8 12.77 -7.59 -6.14
CA GLU A 8 12.54 -6.16 -5.86
C GLU A 8 11.81 -5.42 -7.00
N THR A 9 11.75 -6.01 -8.18
CA THR A 9 10.99 -5.50 -9.35
C THR A 9 9.48 -5.75 -9.27
N VAL A 10 9.04 -6.62 -8.36
CA VAL A 10 7.62 -6.92 -8.18
C VAL A 10 6.88 -5.66 -7.74
N LYS A 11 5.78 -5.35 -8.44
CA LYS A 11 4.95 -4.17 -8.20
C LYS A 11 3.65 -4.55 -7.51
N HIS A 12 3.25 -3.74 -6.55
CA HIS A 12 2.00 -3.87 -5.80
C HIS A 12 1.17 -2.58 -5.88
N TRP A 13 -0.14 -2.73 -5.66
CA TRP A 13 -1.07 -1.62 -5.44
C TRP A 13 -1.36 -1.52 -3.94
N LEU A 14 -1.00 -0.39 -3.32
CA LEU A 14 -0.97 -0.23 -1.88
C LEU A 14 -1.84 0.93 -1.42
N ALA A 15 -2.46 0.79 -0.27
CA ALA A 15 -3.09 1.86 0.49
C ALA A 15 -2.91 1.58 1.99
N SER A 16 -2.91 2.62 2.83
CA SER A 16 -2.82 2.45 4.28
C SER A 16 -4.11 1.89 4.87
N PRO A 17 -4.06 1.28 6.07
CA PRO A 17 -5.26 0.94 6.84
C PRO A 17 -6.16 2.16 7.07
N ARG A 18 -5.57 3.34 7.34
CA ARG A 18 -6.30 4.61 7.47
C ARG A 18 -7.11 4.94 6.21
N SER A 19 -6.51 4.82 5.03
CA SER A 19 -7.22 5.03 3.77
C SER A 19 -8.33 4.00 3.56
N ALA A 20 -8.09 2.73 3.90
CA ALA A 20 -9.12 1.69 3.82
C ALA A 20 -10.33 2.01 4.70
N VAL A 21 -10.12 2.48 5.93
CA VAL A 21 -11.20 2.94 6.82
C VAL A 21 -11.94 4.14 6.22
N LYS A 22 -11.20 5.13 5.69
CA LYS A 22 -11.81 6.28 5.01
C LYS A 22 -12.66 5.87 3.81
N PHE A 23 -12.23 4.88 3.03
CA PHE A 23 -13.03 4.35 1.92
C PHE A 23 -14.37 3.80 2.39
N LEU A 24 -14.39 3.04 3.49
CA LEU A 24 -15.62 2.48 4.05
C LEU A 24 -16.57 3.56 4.56
N ILE A 25 -16.03 4.54 5.30
CA ILE A 25 -16.84 5.66 5.83
C ILE A 25 -17.42 6.49 4.67
N HIS A 26 -16.59 6.84 3.69
CA HIS A 26 -17.03 7.62 2.53
C HIS A 26 -18.08 6.86 1.71
N ALA A 27 -17.88 5.58 1.48
CA ALA A 27 -18.85 4.73 0.78
C ALA A 27 -20.20 4.66 1.50
N ALA A 28 -20.20 4.64 2.83
CA ALA A 28 -21.43 4.61 3.64
C ALA A 28 -22.27 5.90 3.52
N THR A 29 -21.65 7.04 3.20
CA THR A 29 -22.29 8.35 3.06
C THR A 29 -22.47 8.80 1.60
N LEU A 30 -21.93 8.02 0.65
CA LEU A 30 -21.98 8.35 -0.77
C LEU A 30 -23.40 8.27 -1.31
N ASP A 31 -23.80 9.29 -2.10
CA ASP A 31 -25.00 9.18 -2.93
C ASP A 31 -24.75 8.17 -4.06
N THR A 32 -25.36 7.00 -3.93
CA THR A 32 -25.17 5.90 -4.88
C THR A 32 -25.99 6.03 -6.16
N SER A 33 -26.83 7.06 -6.29
CA SER A 33 -27.64 7.31 -7.50
C SER A 33 -26.77 7.47 -8.76
N SER A 34 -25.59 8.09 -8.60
CA SER A 34 -24.62 8.31 -9.67
C SER A 34 -23.89 7.03 -10.12
N LEU A 35 -23.96 5.96 -9.36
CA LEU A 35 -23.25 4.70 -9.68
C LEU A 35 -23.93 3.91 -10.80
N GLY A 36 -25.24 4.09 -11.01
CA GLY A 36 -26.00 3.31 -11.98
C GLY A 36 -25.98 1.82 -11.66
N ALA A 37 -25.98 0.98 -12.67
CA ALA A 37 -25.95 -0.47 -12.52
C ALA A 37 -24.57 -1.00 -12.05
N ARG A 38 -23.48 -0.26 -12.31
CA ARG A 38 -22.12 -0.67 -12.00
C ARG A 38 -21.69 -0.15 -10.62
N ARG A 39 -21.86 -0.96 -9.58
CA ARG A 39 -21.62 -0.59 -8.18
C ARG A 39 -20.21 -0.94 -7.67
N THR A 40 -19.37 -1.57 -8.48
CA THR A 40 -17.97 -1.87 -8.12
C THR A 40 -17.08 -0.68 -8.43
N LEU A 41 -16.25 -0.30 -7.47
CA LEU A 41 -15.25 0.76 -7.60
C LEU A 41 -13.86 0.21 -7.25
N THR A 42 -12.87 0.56 -8.06
CA THR A 42 -11.47 0.35 -7.73
C THR A 42 -10.98 1.54 -6.92
N MET A 43 -10.51 1.30 -5.71
CA MET A 43 -10.08 2.36 -4.81
C MET A 43 -8.72 2.94 -5.21
N PRO A 44 -8.47 4.24 -4.93
CA PRO A 44 -7.15 4.85 -5.08
C PRO A 44 -6.06 4.15 -4.26
N GLY A 45 -4.82 4.28 -4.69
CA GLY A 45 -3.67 3.71 -4.02
C GLY A 45 -2.37 4.08 -4.73
N VAL A 46 -1.28 3.53 -4.26
CA VAL A 46 0.08 3.73 -4.76
C VAL A 46 0.57 2.49 -5.50
N ALA A 47 0.96 2.63 -6.76
CA ALA A 47 1.66 1.57 -7.49
C ALA A 47 3.16 1.67 -7.18
N ALA A 48 3.70 0.72 -6.44
CA ALA A 48 5.10 0.73 -6.03
C ALA A 48 5.73 -0.65 -6.18
N THR A 49 7.00 -0.67 -6.58
CA THR A 49 7.83 -1.87 -6.54
C THR A 49 8.29 -2.15 -5.12
N VAL A 50 8.77 -3.37 -4.88
CA VAL A 50 9.45 -3.70 -3.63
C VAL A 50 10.71 -2.83 -3.45
N ALA A 51 11.44 -2.54 -4.54
CA ALA A 51 12.58 -1.61 -4.51
C ALA A 51 12.18 -0.21 -4.03
N ASP A 52 11.04 0.34 -4.50
CA ASP A 52 10.52 1.63 -4.04
C ASP A 52 10.20 1.61 -2.54
N GLN A 53 9.62 0.51 -2.05
CA GLN A 53 9.31 0.32 -0.63
C GLN A 53 10.59 0.26 0.22
N ILE A 54 11.62 -0.47 -0.22
CA ILE A 54 12.92 -0.55 0.46
C ILE A 54 13.61 0.82 0.46
N ALA A 55 13.54 1.56 -0.64
CA ALA A 55 14.11 2.89 -0.72
C ALA A 55 13.41 3.86 0.24
N ALA A 56 12.08 3.80 0.35
CA ALA A 56 11.32 4.59 1.31
C ALA A 56 11.63 4.19 2.76
N LEU A 57 11.74 2.89 3.05
CA LEU A 57 12.19 2.40 4.37
C LEU A 57 13.58 2.94 4.73
N ARG A 58 14.51 2.96 3.76
CA ARG A 58 15.86 3.51 3.98
C ARG A 58 15.81 5.00 4.33
N ARG A 59 14.93 5.78 3.69
CA ARG A 59 14.76 7.21 4.02
C ARG A 59 14.18 7.42 5.41
N ALA A 60 13.22 6.60 5.79
CA ALA A 60 12.50 6.74 7.06
C ALA A 60 13.28 6.20 8.27
N ALA A 61 13.98 5.08 8.12
CA ALA A 61 14.58 4.33 9.23
C ALA A 61 16.08 4.01 9.07
N GLY A 62 16.72 4.53 8.01
CA GLY A 62 18.15 4.35 7.78
C GLY A 62 18.55 3.01 7.15
N ALA A 63 19.86 2.86 6.92
CA ALA A 63 20.41 1.67 6.28
C ALA A 63 20.29 0.43 7.17
N GLU A 64 20.43 0.56 8.47
CA GLU A 64 20.36 -0.54 9.43
C GLU A 64 19.01 -1.28 9.38
N ALA A 65 17.91 -0.56 9.15
CA ALA A 65 16.59 -1.18 8.98
C ALA A 65 16.53 -2.03 7.70
N VAL A 66 17.15 -1.56 6.62
CA VAL A 66 17.22 -2.30 5.34
C VAL A 66 18.08 -3.54 5.46
N ASP A 67 19.14 -3.51 6.26
CA ASP A 67 20.05 -4.64 6.49
C ASP A 67 19.37 -5.80 7.27
N LEU A 68 18.19 -5.54 7.85
CA LEU A 68 17.36 -6.58 8.45
C LEU A 68 16.55 -7.38 7.42
N ILE A 69 16.56 -6.98 6.15
CA ILE A 69 15.87 -7.68 5.07
C ILE A 69 16.75 -8.80 4.52
N ASP A 70 16.32 -10.04 4.73
CA ASP A 70 16.95 -11.24 4.16
C ASP A 70 16.28 -11.54 2.79
N ARG A 71 17.04 -11.35 1.71
CA ARG A 71 16.57 -11.59 0.33
C ARG A 71 16.67 -13.07 0.01
N ARG A 72 15.57 -13.77 0.20
CA ARG A 72 15.49 -15.21 -0.07
C ARG A 72 14.23 -15.53 -0.87
N ARG A 73 14.41 -15.65 -2.17
CA ARG A 73 13.33 -15.94 -3.12
C ARG A 73 12.64 -17.27 -2.81
N ASP A 74 11.32 -17.29 -3.03
CA ASP A 74 10.47 -18.46 -2.93
C ASP A 74 9.60 -18.55 -4.19
N GLU A 75 9.83 -19.58 -5.01
CA GLU A 75 9.17 -19.74 -6.30
C GLU A 75 7.64 -19.91 -6.15
N VAL A 76 7.17 -20.50 -5.06
CA VAL A 76 5.74 -20.68 -4.80
C VAL A 76 5.09 -19.30 -4.54
N ILE A 77 5.73 -18.48 -3.69
CA ILE A 77 5.25 -17.13 -3.38
C ILE A 77 5.32 -16.25 -4.63
N GLU A 78 6.41 -16.31 -5.39
CA GLU A 78 6.53 -15.57 -6.65
C GLU A 78 5.43 -15.93 -7.64
N GLY A 79 5.10 -17.22 -7.77
CA GLY A 79 4.01 -17.70 -8.61
C GLY A 79 2.65 -17.14 -8.19
N ILE A 80 2.38 -17.04 -6.90
CA ILE A 80 1.14 -16.46 -6.36
C ILE A 80 1.08 -14.96 -6.66
N VAL A 81 2.17 -14.24 -6.34
CA VAL A 81 2.24 -12.77 -6.46
C VAL A 81 2.23 -12.32 -7.93
N ALA A 82 2.75 -13.14 -8.85
CA ALA A 82 2.74 -12.84 -10.29
C ALA A 82 1.33 -12.60 -10.84
N GLY A 83 0.31 -13.22 -10.25
CA GLY A 83 -1.10 -13.02 -10.60
C GLY A 83 -1.77 -11.81 -9.96
N TRP A 84 -1.11 -11.10 -9.07
CA TRP A 84 -1.69 -9.95 -8.38
C TRP A 84 -1.70 -8.69 -9.26
N PRO A 85 -2.72 -7.83 -9.11
CA PRO A 85 -2.76 -6.55 -9.80
C PRO A 85 -1.57 -5.67 -9.45
N LYS A 86 -0.96 -5.07 -10.46
CA LYS A 86 0.25 -4.25 -10.32
C LYS A 86 -0.04 -2.75 -10.24
N SER A 87 -1.13 -2.33 -10.89
CA SER A 87 -1.61 -0.95 -10.90
C SER A 87 -3.05 -0.90 -11.37
N PHE A 88 -3.73 0.18 -10.99
CA PHE A 88 -5.10 0.47 -11.43
C PHE A 88 -5.22 1.92 -11.88
N THR A 89 -6.31 2.21 -12.61
CA THR A 89 -6.75 3.55 -12.95
C THR A 89 -8.06 3.82 -12.20
N PRO A 90 -7.99 4.45 -11.00
CA PRO A 90 -9.15 4.60 -10.11
C PRO A 90 -9.99 5.85 -10.41
N ASP A 91 -10.02 6.32 -11.66
CA ASP A 91 -10.64 7.60 -12.06
C ASP A 91 -12.06 7.77 -11.53
N ARG A 92 -12.87 6.70 -11.62
CA ARG A 92 -14.25 6.73 -11.16
C ARG A 92 -14.37 6.92 -9.66
N ALA A 93 -13.54 6.25 -8.87
CA ALA A 93 -13.51 6.43 -7.43
C ALA A 93 -13.01 7.83 -7.05
N THR A 94 -11.97 8.31 -7.74
CA THR A 94 -11.42 9.67 -7.55
C THR A 94 -12.46 10.74 -7.85
N GLN A 95 -13.23 10.62 -8.93
CA GLN A 95 -14.33 11.52 -9.26
C GLN A 95 -15.45 11.52 -8.23
N LEU A 96 -15.63 10.41 -7.51
CA LEU A 96 -16.59 10.27 -6.42
C LEU A 96 -16.04 10.70 -5.05
N GLY A 97 -14.84 11.29 -5.01
CA GLY A 97 -14.25 11.85 -3.80
C GLY A 97 -13.43 10.88 -2.96
N PHE A 98 -13.15 9.66 -3.43
CA PHE A 98 -12.21 8.76 -2.77
C PHE A 98 -10.78 9.22 -3.00
N SER A 99 -9.97 9.19 -1.96
CA SER A 99 -8.54 9.54 -2.00
C SER A 99 -7.72 8.64 -1.09
N ALA A 100 -6.47 8.42 -1.46
CA ALA A 100 -5.49 7.66 -0.68
C ALA A 100 -4.15 8.41 -0.70
N GLU A 101 -3.16 7.84 -0.04
CA GLU A 101 -1.77 8.27 -0.13
C GLU A 101 -1.30 8.25 -1.59
N THR A 102 -0.35 9.12 -1.92
CA THR A 102 0.19 9.29 -3.27
C THR A 102 1.62 8.75 -3.42
N SER A 103 2.27 8.40 -2.31
CA SER A 103 3.63 7.87 -2.28
C SER A 103 3.81 6.82 -1.20
N VAL A 104 4.88 6.01 -1.33
CA VAL A 104 5.27 5.04 -0.30
C VAL A 104 5.75 5.75 0.97
N ASP A 105 6.37 6.91 0.82
CA ASP A 105 6.80 7.71 1.99
C ASP A 105 5.60 8.10 2.85
N GLU A 106 4.51 8.58 2.25
CA GLU A 106 3.26 8.86 2.97
C GLU A 106 2.67 7.63 3.66
N LEU A 107 2.74 6.44 3.02
CA LEU A 107 2.30 5.19 3.64
C LEU A 107 3.12 4.87 4.90
N ILE A 108 4.44 5.08 4.86
CA ILE A 108 5.32 4.87 6.00
C ILE A 108 5.03 5.90 7.10
N GLU A 109 4.82 7.17 6.76
CA GLU A 109 4.45 8.21 7.72
C GLU A 109 3.16 7.87 8.47
N VAL A 110 2.14 7.38 7.76
CA VAL A 110 0.90 6.91 8.38
C VAL A 110 1.17 5.77 9.35
N TYR A 111 1.95 4.76 8.94
CA TYR A 111 2.32 3.65 9.80
C TYR A 111 3.05 4.10 11.07
N LEU A 112 4.02 4.99 10.93
CA LEU A 112 4.79 5.50 12.06
C LEU A 112 3.92 6.32 13.04
N ALA A 113 2.92 7.03 12.53
CA ALA A 113 2.04 7.85 13.34
C ALA A 113 0.95 7.07 14.08
N GLU A 114 0.45 5.98 13.49
CA GLU A 114 -0.77 5.31 13.96
C GLU A 114 -0.56 3.86 14.41
N ASP A 115 0.33 3.12 13.75
CA ASP A 115 0.47 1.68 13.92
C ASP A 115 1.82 1.24 14.51
N ALA A 116 2.85 2.08 14.43
CA ALA A 116 4.15 1.73 14.99
C ALA A 116 4.05 1.64 16.51
N PRO A 117 4.58 0.54 17.14
CA PRO A 117 4.66 0.49 18.59
C PRO A 117 5.43 1.71 19.10
N ALA A 118 4.87 2.39 20.11
CA ALA A 118 5.57 3.48 20.76
C ALA A 118 6.99 3.01 21.13
N ALA A 119 8.00 3.75 20.71
CA ALA A 119 9.37 3.44 21.08
C ALA A 119 9.40 3.30 22.60
N GLN A 120 9.64 2.08 23.09
CA GLN A 120 9.84 1.85 24.50
C GLN A 120 11.13 2.59 24.85
N GLY A 121 10.95 3.77 25.44
CA GLY A 121 12.08 4.50 25.99
C GLY A 121 12.66 3.68 27.15
N ASP A 122 13.93 3.34 27.04
CA ASP A 122 14.74 2.88 28.16
C ASP A 122 14.86 3.98 29.22
#